data_a65eb35669728624aabff33019206b3f
#
_entry.id   a65eb35669728624aabff33019206b3f
#
_cell.length_a   1.000
_cell.length_b   1.000
_cell.length_c   1.000
_cell.angle_alpha   90.00
_cell.angle_beta   90.00
_cell.angle_gamma   90.00
#
_symmetry.space_group_name_H-M   'P 1'
#
loop_
_entity.id
_entity.type
_entity.pdbx_description
1 polymer ?
#
loop_
_entity_poly.entity_id
_entity_poly.type
_entity_poly.pdbx_seq_one_letter_code
_entity_poly.pdbx_strand_id
1 'polypeptide(L)'
;MTDRLSVIFSALADPTRRAILTRLAEGEATVTELAEPFDISLPAISRHLKVLESAGLISRSRTAQWRSSRLEAAPLGEATAWMERYRRFWDENLTRLDAHLKRLQEDDK
;
A
#
# COMPACT_ATOMS: atom_id res chain seq x y z
N MET A 1 3.47 -22.20 -8.90
CA MET A 1 4.49 -21.33 -8.32
C MET A 1 3.98 -19.89 -8.32
N THR A 2 3.94 -19.27 -7.14
CA THR A 2 3.42 -17.90 -7.04
C THR A 2 4.55 -16.93 -7.35
N ASP A 3 4.35 -16.07 -8.35
CA ASP A 3 5.36 -15.08 -8.70
C ASP A 3 5.36 -13.91 -7.70
N ARG A 4 6.43 -13.16 -7.70
CA ARG A 4 6.65 -12.07 -6.75
C ARG A 4 5.61 -10.96 -6.87
N LEU A 5 5.23 -10.58 -8.10
CA LEU A 5 4.20 -9.56 -8.31
C LEU A 5 2.84 -9.99 -7.75
N SER A 6 2.46 -11.24 -7.96
CA SER A 6 1.20 -11.76 -7.42
C SER A 6 1.17 -11.72 -5.90
N VAL A 7 2.31 -12.03 -5.26
CA VAL A 7 2.43 -11.97 -3.80
C VAL A 7 2.27 -10.52 -3.32
N ILE A 8 2.92 -9.57 -3.98
CA ILE A 8 2.84 -8.15 -3.64
C ILE A 8 1.40 -7.64 -3.79
N PHE A 9 0.77 -7.89 -4.94
CA PHE A 9 -0.60 -7.43 -5.19
C PHE A 9 -1.61 -8.10 -4.26
N SER A 10 -1.42 -9.37 -3.94
CA SER A 10 -2.26 -10.07 -2.98
C SER A 10 -2.20 -9.41 -1.60
N ALA A 11 -0.99 -9.06 -1.15
CA ALA A 11 -0.82 -8.37 0.12
C ALA A 11 -1.48 -6.99 0.10
N LEU A 12 -1.46 -6.29 -1.03
CA LEU A 12 -2.07 -4.96 -1.20
C LEU A 12 -3.58 -5.01 -1.41
N ALA A 13 -4.15 -6.19 -1.63
CA ALA A 13 -5.57 -6.33 -1.95
C ALA A 13 -6.49 -6.10 -0.75
N ASP A 14 -5.97 -6.13 0.46
CA ASP A 14 -6.76 -5.94 1.68
C ASP A 14 -6.69 -4.48 2.16
N PRO A 15 -7.84 -3.84 2.47
CA PRO A 15 -7.84 -2.44 2.88
C PRO A 15 -7.13 -2.19 4.21
N THR A 16 -7.22 -3.12 5.16
CA THR A 16 -6.51 -2.99 6.43
C THR A 16 -5.01 -3.01 6.22
N ARG A 17 -4.52 -3.90 5.37
CA ARG A 17 -3.09 -3.96 5.07
C ARG A 17 -2.60 -2.68 4.39
N ARG A 18 -3.37 -2.12 3.46
CA ARG A 18 -3.02 -0.84 2.84
C ARG A 18 -2.98 0.29 3.86
N ALA A 19 -3.92 0.32 4.80
CA ALA A 19 -3.93 1.33 5.87
C ALA A 19 -2.71 1.19 6.79
N ILE A 20 -2.30 -0.04 7.09
CA ILE A 20 -1.08 -0.30 7.87
C ILE A 20 0.14 0.27 7.14
N LEU A 21 0.26 0.02 5.84
CA LEU A 21 1.38 0.54 5.05
C LEU A 21 1.39 2.07 5.03
N THR A 22 0.21 2.69 4.90
CA THR A 22 0.08 4.15 4.94
C THR A 22 0.60 4.70 6.26
N ARG A 23 0.26 4.06 7.38
CA ARG A 23 0.76 4.46 8.69
C ARG A 23 2.28 4.29 8.78
N LEU A 24 2.81 3.18 8.27
CA LEU A 24 4.25 2.89 8.32
C LEU A 24 5.06 3.81 7.41
N ALA A 25 4.44 4.42 6.40
CA ALA A 25 5.11 5.44 5.59
C ALA A 25 5.46 6.69 6.39
N GLU A 26 4.78 6.91 7.51
CA GLU A 26 5.09 8.02 8.43
C GLU A 26 6.22 7.68 9.39
N GLY A 27 6.53 6.41 9.58
CA GLY A 27 7.58 5.96 10.47
C GLY A 27 7.27 4.62 11.10
N GLU A 28 8.28 4.04 11.70
CA GLU A 28 8.21 2.77 12.41
C GLU A 28 7.10 2.78 13.48
N ALA A 29 6.42 1.65 13.68
CA ALA A 29 5.35 1.55 14.65
C ALA A 29 5.29 0.14 15.25
N THR A 30 4.84 0.06 16.49
CA THR A 30 4.62 -1.22 17.19
C THR A 30 3.27 -1.81 16.78
N VAL A 31 3.07 -3.09 17.07
CA VAL A 31 1.78 -3.77 16.81
C VAL A 31 0.63 -3.03 17.49
N THR A 32 0.84 -2.61 18.73
CA THR A 32 -0.18 -1.89 19.50
C THR A 32 -0.54 -0.56 18.84
N GLU A 33 0.47 0.19 18.40
CA GLU A 33 0.24 1.45 17.69
C GLU A 33 -0.50 1.24 16.37
N LEU A 34 -0.16 0.16 15.66
CA LEU A 34 -0.82 -0.16 14.40
C LEU A 34 -2.27 -0.62 14.59
N ALA A 35 -2.56 -1.29 15.71
CA ALA A 35 -3.91 -1.77 16.00
C ALA A 35 -4.86 -0.66 16.44
N GLU A 36 -4.34 0.43 16.99
CA GLU A 36 -5.14 1.48 17.61
C GLU A 36 -6.28 2.02 16.74
N PRO A 37 -6.07 2.35 15.45
CA PRO A 37 -7.15 2.90 14.62
C PRO A 37 -8.14 1.85 14.09
N PHE A 38 -7.92 0.58 14.37
CA PHE A 38 -8.76 -0.50 13.83
C PHE A 38 -9.57 -1.16 14.92
N ASP A 39 -10.79 -1.57 14.60
CA ASP A 39 -11.65 -2.32 15.49
C ASP A 39 -11.46 -3.82 15.24
N ILE A 40 -10.22 -4.29 15.35
CA ILE A 40 -9.89 -5.70 15.19
C ILE A 40 -8.86 -6.09 16.26
N SER A 41 -8.76 -7.38 16.52
CA SER A 41 -7.90 -7.91 17.59
C SER A 41 -6.41 -7.81 17.24
N LEU A 42 -5.56 -7.81 18.25
CA LEU A 42 -4.11 -7.84 18.05
C LEU A 42 -3.66 -9.08 17.25
N PRO A 43 -4.21 -10.30 17.49
CA PRO A 43 -3.88 -11.42 16.63
C PRO A 43 -4.24 -11.21 15.16
N ALA A 44 -5.34 -10.50 14.86
CA ALA A 44 -5.72 -10.20 13.49
C ALA A 44 -4.72 -9.24 12.84
N ILE A 45 -4.31 -8.19 13.57
CA ILE A 45 -3.26 -7.27 13.11
C ILE A 45 -1.97 -8.06 12.86
N SER A 46 -1.57 -8.94 13.77
CA SER A 46 -0.36 -9.75 13.61
C SER A 46 -0.41 -10.62 12.36
N ARG A 47 -1.56 -11.17 12.01
CA ARG A 47 -1.72 -11.94 10.77
C ARG A 47 -1.53 -11.07 9.53
N HIS A 48 -2.08 -9.85 9.54
CA HIS A 48 -1.85 -8.90 8.46
C HIS A 48 -0.38 -8.53 8.31
N LEU A 49 0.30 -8.30 9.44
CA LEU A 49 1.73 -7.98 9.44
C LEU A 49 2.55 -9.15 8.88
N LYS A 50 2.17 -10.38 9.20
CA LYS A 50 2.86 -11.56 8.68
C LYS A 50 2.74 -11.67 7.15
N VAL A 51 1.55 -11.37 6.62
CA VAL A 51 1.33 -11.34 5.16
C VAL A 51 2.21 -10.27 4.51
N LEU A 52 2.23 -9.06 5.10
CA LEU A 52 3.05 -7.96 4.59
C LEU A 52 4.54 -8.28 4.65
N GLU A 53 4.99 -8.90 5.75
CA GLU A 53 6.38 -9.30 5.91
C GLU A 53 6.77 -10.37 4.87
N SER A 54 5.90 -11.34 4.64
CA SER A 54 6.14 -12.40 3.66
C SER A 54 6.25 -11.86 2.24
N ALA A 55 5.55 -10.76 1.96
CA ALA A 55 5.61 -10.08 0.65
C ALA A 55 6.82 -9.14 0.55
N GLY A 56 7.59 -8.98 1.63
CA GLY A 56 8.73 -8.08 1.67
C GLY A 56 8.37 -6.60 1.80
N LEU A 57 7.11 -6.29 2.06
CA LEU A 57 6.62 -4.91 2.16
C LEU A 57 6.95 -4.26 3.50
N ILE A 58 7.23 -5.05 4.51
CA ILE A 58 7.68 -4.58 5.82
C ILE A 58 8.80 -5.46 6.33
N SER A 59 9.61 -4.91 7.22
CA SER A 59 10.52 -5.67 8.07
C SER A 59 10.08 -5.48 9.52
N ARG A 60 10.34 -6.48 10.34
CA ARG A 60 9.94 -6.44 11.76
C ARG A 60 11.17 -6.62 12.63
N SER A 61 11.32 -5.73 13.62
CA SER A 61 12.36 -5.86 14.62
C SER A 61 12.00 -6.99 15.57
N ARG A 62 12.98 -7.83 15.89
CA ARG A 62 12.79 -8.97 16.81
C ARG A 62 13.46 -8.74 18.16
N THR A 63 13.87 -7.51 18.45
CA THR A 63 14.39 -7.19 19.78
C THR A 63 13.27 -7.29 20.80
N ALA A 64 13.58 -7.96 21.92
CA ALA A 64 12.61 -8.52 22.85
C ALA A 64 11.62 -7.53 23.47
N GLN A 65 11.94 -6.25 23.55
CA GLN A 65 11.10 -5.25 24.21
C GLN A 65 10.31 -4.36 23.25
N TRP A 66 10.74 -4.27 21.99
CA TRP A 66 10.16 -3.34 21.03
C TRP A 66 9.95 -4.03 19.69
N ARG A 67 8.81 -4.72 19.54
CA ARG A 67 8.45 -5.34 18.26
C ARG A 67 7.84 -4.26 17.38
N SER A 68 8.69 -3.59 16.64
CA SER A 68 8.25 -2.57 15.70
C SER A 68 8.33 -3.09 14.26
N SER A 69 7.49 -2.52 13.41
CA SER A 69 7.48 -2.80 11.98
C SER A 69 7.89 -1.55 11.22
N ARG A 70 8.55 -1.74 10.09
CA ARG A 70 9.04 -0.67 9.25
C ARG A 70 8.72 -0.96 7.80
N LEU A 71 8.32 0.08 7.06
CA LEU A 71 8.04 -0.02 5.63
C LEU A 71 9.31 -0.35 4.85
N GLU A 72 9.18 -1.31 3.93
CA GLU A 72 10.20 -1.61 2.94
C GLU A 72 9.60 -1.27 1.58
N ALA A 73 10.11 -0.22 0.95
CA ALA A 73 9.49 0.32 -0.26
C ALA A 73 9.84 -0.45 -1.54
N ALA A 74 10.89 -1.30 -1.52
CA ALA A 74 11.36 -1.98 -2.72
C ALA A 74 10.27 -2.77 -3.46
N PRO A 75 9.41 -3.57 -2.79
CA PRO A 75 8.33 -4.27 -3.51
C PRO A 75 7.30 -3.33 -4.13
N LEU A 76 7.04 -2.18 -3.52
CA LEU A 76 6.17 -1.17 -4.11
C LEU A 76 6.77 -0.63 -5.40
N GLY A 77 8.09 -0.47 -5.43
CA GLY A 77 8.82 -0.07 -6.64
C GLY A 77 8.68 -1.11 -7.76
N GLU A 78 8.71 -2.39 -7.41
CA GLU A 78 8.51 -3.47 -8.39
C GLU A 78 7.09 -3.42 -8.98
N ALA A 79 6.08 -3.22 -8.14
CA ALA A 79 4.70 -3.09 -8.59
C ALA A 79 4.52 -1.86 -9.49
N THR A 80 5.13 -0.74 -9.08
CA THR A 80 5.11 0.50 -9.86
C THR A 80 5.78 0.32 -11.22
N ALA A 81 6.92 -0.37 -11.27
CA ALA A 81 7.64 -0.62 -12.52
C ALA A 81 6.79 -1.43 -13.50
N TRP A 82 6.05 -2.43 -13.00
CA TRP A 82 5.13 -3.18 -13.84
C TRP A 82 3.98 -2.30 -14.34
N MET A 83 3.41 -1.48 -13.46
CA MET A 83 2.32 -0.57 -13.81
C MET A 83 2.75 0.51 -14.79
N GLU A 84 4.01 0.93 -14.77
CA GLU A 84 4.55 1.93 -15.69
C GLU A 84 4.38 1.56 -17.16
N ARG A 85 4.32 0.27 -17.49
CA ARG A 85 4.05 -0.21 -18.84
C ARG A 85 2.72 0.30 -19.39
N TYR A 86 1.79 0.62 -18.48
CA TYR A 86 0.44 1.04 -18.80
C TYR A 86 0.20 2.52 -18.57
N ARG A 87 1.24 3.23 -18.13
CA ARG A 87 1.14 4.65 -17.79
C ARG A 87 0.55 5.49 -18.92
N ARG A 88 0.95 5.23 -20.13
CA ARG A 88 0.47 5.93 -21.31
C ARG A 88 -1.06 5.85 -21.46
N PHE A 89 -1.64 4.70 -21.10
CA PHE A 89 -3.08 4.50 -21.21
C PHE A 89 -3.86 5.40 -20.24
N TRP A 90 -3.46 5.44 -18.98
CA TRP A 90 -4.18 6.25 -18.02
C TRP A 90 -3.84 7.75 -18.15
N ASP A 91 -2.62 8.11 -18.53
CA ASP A 91 -2.26 9.50 -18.76
C ASP A 91 -3.10 10.08 -19.90
N GLU A 92 -3.27 9.36 -21.01
CA GLU A 92 -4.13 9.79 -22.13
C GLU A 92 -5.59 9.94 -21.67
N ASN A 93 -6.09 8.99 -20.89
CA ASN A 93 -7.45 9.03 -20.39
C ASN A 93 -7.66 10.18 -19.42
N LEU A 94 -6.70 10.43 -18.53
CA LEU A 94 -6.77 11.56 -17.60
C LEU A 94 -6.69 12.90 -18.33
N THR A 95 -5.88 13.00 -19.37
CA THR A 95 -5.79 14.20 -20.18
C THR A 95 -7.11 14.47 -20.89
N ARG A 96 -7.76 13.46 -21.44
CA ARG A 96 -9.07 13.59 -22.08
C ARG A 96 -10.14 14.06 -21.09
N LEU A 97 -10.14 13.46 -19.89
CA LEU A 97 -11.07 13.82 -18.83
C LEU A 97 -10.86 15.27 -18.39
N ASP A 98 -9.60 15.67 -18.19
CA ASP A 98 -9.26 17.05 -17.83
C ASP A 98 -9.73 18.05 -18.87
N ALA A 99 -9.49 17.76 -20.14
CA ALA A 99 -9.95 18.61 -21.26
C ALA A 99 -11.48 18.70 -21.29
N HIS A 100 -12.17 17.58 -21.04
CA HIS A 100 -13.63 17.56 -21.02
C HIS A 100 -14.18 18.40 -19.84
N LEU A 101 -13.56 18.26 -18.67
CA LEU A 101 -13.97 19.05 -17.49
C LEU A 101 -13.75 20.54 -17.71
N LYS A 102 -12.64 20.91 -18.34
CA LYS A 102 -12.37 22.32 -18.68
C LYS A 102 -13.41 22.88 -19.65
N ARG A 103 -13.80 22.12 -20.65
CA ARG A 103 -14.83 22.53 -21.60
C ARG A 103 -16.19 22.73 -20.92
N LEU A 104 -16.55 21.85 -19.99
CA LEU A 104 -17.78 21.98 -19.22
C LEU A 104 -17.77 23.23 -18.35
N GLN A 105 -16.62 23.57 -17.78
CA GLN A 105 -16.48 24.79 -16.98
C GLN A 105 -16.58 26.05 -17.82
N GLU A 106 -16.06 26.02 -19.06
CA GLU A 106 -16.15 27.15 -20.00
C GLU A 106 -17.59 27.37 -20.48
N ASP A 107 -18.33 26.27 -20.69
CA ASP A 107 -19.72 26.32 -21.12
C ASP A 107 -20.66 26.84 -20.05
N ASP A 108 -20.26 26.83 -18.78
CA ASP A 108 -21.03 27.27 -17.62
C ASP A 108 -20.85 28.74 -17.31
N LYS A 109 -20.16 29.49 -18.14
CA LYS A 109 -19.96 30.96 -17.96
C LYS A 109 -20.97 31.76 -18.70
#